data_270f12b325361aaeb30d8a25e1fd3fbb
#
_entry.id   270f12b325361aaeb30d8a25e1fd3fbb
#
_cell.length_a   1.000
_cell.length_b   1.000
_cell.length_c   1.000
_cell.angle_alpha   90.00
_cell.angle_beta   90.00
_cell.angle_gamma   90.00
#
_symmetry.space_group_name_H-M   'P 1'
#
loop_
_entity.id
_entity.type
_entity.pdbx_description
1 polymer ?
#
loop_
_entity_poly.entity_id
_entity_poly.type
_entity_poly.pdbx_seq_one_letter_code
_entity_poly.pdbx_strand_id
1 'polypeptide(L)'
;PQSAAAGDLAPRQLHFKAAELRRYQLKYGKLMTQWEEQMAFPEAWFPTPENRKAQSAVFALERARRYDIAERIVSAFDEVLIWARRDIRLELDIKHAVTVIQLDKRRITPEEYVRERDELATLKLESFRTGGDAYADMIHNSVLASRISRCRMILNRYEIQDAEPRMPMELHVIKMGSIAFASNRFELFMDYMHRIQARSPFEQTFIVQLAATPGMDGGTYLATERAIANKGYSASLYDNLISPAGGQQLVEETVRILKEIF
;
A
#
# COMPACT_ATOMS: atom_id res chain seq x y z
N PRO A 1 2.58 -1.07 14.28
CA PRO A 1 3.43 -0.85 13.16
C PRO A 1 2.49 -0.91 11.99
N GLN A 2 2.23 0.24 11.53
CA GLN A 2 1.59 0.45 10.29
C GLN A 2 2.23 -0.49 9.31
N SER A 3 1.46 -1.16 8.52
CA SER A 3 1.90 -1.32 7.17
C SER A 3 2.10 0.10 6.67
N ALA A 4 3.08 0.77 7.19
CA ALA A 4 3.60 1.86 6.44
C ALA A 4 3.67 1.25 5.09
N ALA A 5 2.86 1.74 4.23
CA ALA A 5 2.98 1.41 2.86
C ALA A 5 4.48 1.36 2.62
N ALA A 6 4.94 0.29 2.04
CA ALA A 6 6.38 0.06 1.86
C ALA A 6 7.07 1.26 1.22
N GLY A 7 6.29 2.17 0.59
CA GLY A 7 6.75 3.43 0.04
C GLY A 7 7.12 4.54 1.05
N ASP A 8 6.48 4.60 2.20
CA ASP A 8 6.82 5.62 3.23
C ASP A 8 8.16 5.35 3.91
N LEU A 9 8.69 4.19 3.68
CA LEU A 9 9.89 3.72 4.33
C LEU A 9 11.17 3.93 3.51
N ALA A 10 11.06 4.26 2.22
CA ALA A 10 12.18 4.20 1.32
C ALA A 10 13.34 5.19 1.58
N PRO A 11 13.16 6.49 1.86
CA PRO A 11 14.32 7.37 2.07
C PRO A 11 14.79 7.50 3.52
N ARG A 12 13.92 7.26 4.52
CA ARG A 12 14.23 7.48 5.94
C ARG A 12 14.72 6.25 6.68
N GLN A 13 14.58 5.08 6.09
CA GLN A 13 14.87 3.78 6.72
C GLN A 13 16.20 3.18 6.33
N LEU A 14 16.99 3.84 5.53
CA LEU A 14 18.40 3.50 5.35
C LEU A 14 19.23 3.67 6.63
N HIS A 15 18.65 4.28 7.66
CA HIS A 15 19.21 4.28 9.01
C HIS A 15 18.78 3.02 9.76
N PHE A 16 19.26 1.87 9.34
CA PHE A 16 19.21 0.70 10.17
C PHE A 16 19.90 1.00 11.50
N LYS A 17 19.23 0.68 12.60
CA LYS A 17 19.90 0.76 13.90
C LYS A 17 21.11 -0.16 13.87
N ALA A 18 22.23 0.25 14.43
CA ALA A 18 23.46 -0.53 14.44
C ALA A 18 23.27 -1.98 14.91
N ALA A 19 22.37 -2.19 15.88
CA ALA A 19 21.99 -3.51 16.37
C ALA A 19 21.27 -4.37 15.31
N GLU A 20 20.46 -3.76 14.44
CA GLU A 20 19.76 -4.47 13.36
C GLU A 20 20.75 -4.88 12.26
N LEU A 21 21.64 -4.00 11.87
CA LEU A 21 22.73 -4.31 10.95
C LEU A 21 23.58 -5.46 11.45
N ARG A 22 23.97 -5.39 12.73
CA ARG A 22 24.76 -6.44 13.38
C ARG A 22 24.04 -7.79 13.37
N ARG A 23 22.73 -7.79 13.66
CA ARG A 23 21.92 -9.01 13.61
C ARG A 23 21.90 -9.62 12.21
N TYR A 24 21.69 -8.83 11.16
CA TYR A 24 21.71 -9.32 9.79
C TYR A 24 23.07 -9.83 9.36
N GLN A 25 24.14 -9.15 9.73
CA GLN A 25 25.51 -9.63 9.46
C GLN A 25 25.79 -10.97 10.13
N LEU A 26 25.36 -11.16 11.38
CA LEU A 26 25.53 -12.43 12.10
C LEU A 26 24.67 -13.57 11.50
N LYS A 27 23.44 -13.26 11.11
CA LYS A 27 22.49 -14.26 10.63
C LYS A 27 22.68 -14.60 9.14
N TYR A 28 22.93 -13.59 8.31
CA TYR A 28 22.94 -13.71 6.85
C TYR A 28 24.27 -13.32 6.18
N GLY A 29 25.35 -13.10 6.94
CA GLY A 29 26.60 -12.52 6.41
C GLY A 29 27.13 -13.22 5.17
N LYS A 30 27.15 -14.57 5.16
CA LYS A 30 27.58 -15.35 3.98
C LYS A 30 26.68 -15.14 2.76
N LEU A 31 25.36 -15.14 2.98
CA LEU A 31 24.38 -14.89 1.92
C LEU A 31 24.45 -13.45 1.41
N MET A 32 24.65 -12.49 2.30
CA MET A 32 24.81 -11.08 1.92
C MET A 32 26.01 -10.89 1.00
N THR A 33 27.16 -11.51 1.31
CA THR A 33 28.34 -11.48 0.43
C THR A 33 28.04 -12.06 -0.94
N GLN A 34 27.37 -13.22 -1.00
CA GLN A 34 26.97 -13.84 -2.27
C GLN A 34 26.02 -12.94 -3.06
N TRP A 35 25.07 -12.28 -2.39
CA TRP A 35 24.14 -11.37 -3.06
C TRP A 35 24.82 -10.11 -3.59
N GLU A 36 25.79 -9.56 -2.87
CA GLU A 36 26.61 -8.44 -3.36
C GLU A 36 27.39 -8.81 -4.62
N GLU A 37 27.98 -10.00 -4.65
CA GLU A 37 28.73 -10.52 -5.81
C GLU A 37 27.83 -10.82 -7.03
N GLN A 38 26.59 -11.27 -6.78
CA GLN A 38 25.63 -11.59 -7.83
C GLN A 38 24.95 -10.37 -8.44
N MET A 39 25.01 -9.20 -7.79
CA MET A 39 24.38 -7.99 -8.27
C MET A 39 25.25 -7.26 -9.28
N ALA A 40 24.78 -7.25 -10.53
CA ALA A 40 25.36 -6.44 -11.60
C ALA A 40 24.45 -5.25 -11.89
N PHE A 41 24.83 -4.06 -11.47
CA PHE A 41 24.14 -2.83 -11.87
C PHE A 41 24.73 -2.29 -13.16
N PRO A 42 23.91 -1.83 -14.13
CA PRO A 42 24.38 -1.21 -15.36
C PRO A 42 25.26 0.03 -15.06
N GLU A 43 26.32 0.22 -15.83
CA GLU A 43 27.18 1.42 -15.70
C GLU A 43 26.40 2.72 -15.94
N ALA A 44 25.41 2.68 -16.82
CA ALA A 44 24.54 3.83 -17.06
C ALA A 44 23.77 4.30 -15.82
N TRP A 45 23.53 3.40 -14.85
CA TRP A 45 22.83 3.74 -13.61
C TRP A 45 23.78 4.17 -12.50
N PHE A 46 24.93 3.50 -12.41
CA PHE A 46 25.95 3.75 -11.39
C PHE A 46 27.32 3.77 -12.06
N PRO A 47 27.77 4.96 -12.54
CA PRO A 47 28.92 5.07 -13.43
C PRO A 47 30.24 4.70 -12.78
N THR A 48 30.38 4.83 -11.44
CA THR A 48 31.65 4.45 -10.78
C THR A 48 31.58 3.06 -10.13
N PRO A 49 32.71 2.31 -10.08
CA PRO A 49 32.79 1.02 -9.38
C PRO A 49 32.38 1.12 -7.91
N GLU A 50 32.77 2.21 -7.24
CA GLU A 50 32.47 2.48 -5.83
C GLU A 50 30.96 2.62 -5.62
N ASN A 51 30.29 3.35 -6.50
CA ASN A 51 28.82 3.52 -6.44
C ASN A 51 28.11 2.17 -6.67
N ARG A 52 28.56 1.36 -7.63
CA ARG A 52 28.00 0.03 -7.88
C ARG A 52 28.17 -0.87 -6.66
N LYS A 53 29.36 -0.87 -6.03
CA LYS A 53 29.63 -1.64 -4.81
C LYS A 53 28.77 -1.18 -3.64
N ALA A 54 28.67 0.11 -3.42
CA ALA A 54 27.81 0.68 -2.36
C ALA A 54 26.35 0.28 -2.56
N GLN A 55 25.84 0.34 -3.80
CA GLN A 55 24.47 -0.06 -4.13
C GLN A 55 24.25 -1.56 -3.96
N SER A 56 25.23 -2.40 -4.32
CA SER A 56 25.13 -3.85 -4.09
C SER A 56 25.04 -4.18 -2.61
N ALA A 57 25.80 -3.51 -1.75
CA ALA A 57 25.73 -3.67 -0.30
C ALA A 57 24.35 -3.26 0.27
N VAL A 58 23.78 -2.14 -0.20
CA VAL A 58 22.44 -1.71 0.17
C VAL A 58 21.40 -2.76 -0.25
N PHE A 59 21.50 -3.28 -1.46
CA PHE A 59 20.59 -4.30 -1.96
C PHE A 59 20.68 -5.60 -1.16
N ALA A 60 21.89 -6.06 -0.82
CA ALA A 60 22.09 -7.26 0.01
C ALA A 60 21.47 -7.10 1.40
N LEU A 61 21.55 -5.90 1.99
CA LEU A 61 20.94 -5.57 3.26
C LEU A 61 19.40 -5.59 3.20
N GLU A 62 18.83 -4.98 2.16
CA GLU A 62 17.37 -5.01 1.92
C GLU A 62 16.86 -6.43 1.68
N ARG A 63 17.66 -7.28 1.03
CA ARG A 63 17.36 -8.69 0.83
C ARG A 63 17.41 -9.46 2.15
N ALA A 64 18.40 -9.22 3.00
CA ALA A 64 18.49 -9.82 4.34
C ALA A 64 17.27 -9.48 5.21
N ARG A 65 16.79 -8.25 5.13
CA ARG A 65 15.58 -7.80 5.81
C ARG A 65 14.34 -8.56 5.34
N ARG A 66 14.17 -8.72 4.03
CA ARG A 66 13.06 -9.50 3.46
C ARG A 66 13.12 -10.98 3.88
N TYR A 67 14.31 -11.56 3.91
CA TYR A 67 14.50 -12.93 4.42
C TYR A 67 14.12 -13.07 5.89
N ASP A 68 14.53 -12.12 6.75
CA ASP A 68 14.16 -12.13 8.17
C ASP A 68 12.64 -12.06 8.37
N ILE A 69 11.94 -11.27 7.56
CA ILE A 69 10.47 -11.22 7.57
C ILE A 69 9.87 -12.55 7.11
N ALA A 70 10.38 -13.11 6.00
CA ALA A 70 9.89 -14.37 5.47
C ALA A 70 10.08 -15.52 6.46
N GLU A 71 11.23 -15.64 7.09
CA GLU A 71 11.50 -16.66 8.10
C GLU A 71 10.60 -16.54 9.33
N ARG A 72 10.29 -15.32 9.76
CA ARG A 72 9.33 -15.12 10.87
C ARG A 72 7.92 -15.56 10.50
N ILE A 73 7.49 -15.31 9.25
CA ILE A 73 6.20 -15.76 8.74
C ILE A 73 6.17 -17.30 8.67
N VAL A 74 7.21 -17.93 8.10
CA VAL A 74 7.32 -19.39 8.00
C VAL A 74 7.33 -20.03 9.37
N SER A 75 8.11 -19.51 10.32
CA SER A 75 8.17 -20.05 11.68
C SER A 75 6.82 -19.97 12.40
N ALA A 76 6.10 -18.85 12.23
CA ALA A 76 4.76 -18.70 12.80
C ALA A 76 3.76 -19.67 12.14
N PHE A 77 3.88 -19.88 10.83
CA PHE A 77 3.07 -20.86 10.10
C PHE A 77 3.34 -22.29 10.57
N ASP A 78 4.61 -22.68 10.71
CA ASP A 78 5.01 -24.03 11.16
C ASP A 78 4.52 -24.29 12.58
N GLU A 79 4.57 -23.30 13.47
CA GLU A 79 4.03 -23.40 14.83
C GLU A 79 2.52 -23.69 14.82
N VAL A 80 1.75 -22.95 14.03
CA VAL A 80 0.29 -23.11 13.94
C VAL A 80 -0.09 -24.41 13.22
N LEU A 81 0.69 -24.83 12.21
CA LEU A 81 0.38 -26.01 11.38
C LEU A 81 0.24 -27.30 12.19
N ILE A 82 0.99 -27.46 13.28
CA ILE A 82 0.93 -28.63 14.17
C ILE A 82 -0.49 -28.80 14.73
N TRP A 83 -1.17 -27.71 15.04
CA TRP A 83 -2.53 -27.69 15.59
C TRP A 83 -3.58 -27.71 14.47
N ALA A 84 -3.38 -26.96 13.41
CA ALA A 84 -4.30 -26.87 12.27
C ALA A 84 -4.54 -28.24 11.61
N ARG A 85 -3.51 -29.10 11.52
CA ARG A 85 -3.64 -30.48 11.00
C ARG A 85 -4.59 -31.36 11.80
N ARG A 86 -4.93 -30.98 13.02
CA ARG A 86 -5.87 -31.71 13.89
C ARG A 86 -7.29 -31.22 13.78
N ASP A 87 -7.52 -30.08 13.15
CA ASP A 87 -8.83 -29.45 12.93
C ASP A 87 -9.16 -29.36 11.43
N ILE A 88 -9.01 -30.48 10.73
CA ILE A 88 -9.41 -30.56 9.32
C ILE A 88 -10.90 -30.85 9.26
N ARG A 89 -11.66 -29.97 8.65
CA ARG A 89 -13.10 -30.13 8.41
C ARG A 89 -13.35 -30.45 6.96
N LEU A 90 -14.12 -31.49 6.69
CA LEU A 90 -14.47 -31.94 5.33
C LEU A 90 -15.78 -31.32 4.84
N GLU A 91 -16.59 -30.80 5.76
CA GLU A 91 -17.86 -30.14 5.47
C GLU A 91 -17.87 -28.76 6.11
N LEU A 92 -18.20 -27.74 5.33
CA LEU A 92 -18.28 -26.36 5.77
C LEU A 92 -19.56 -25.71 5.25
N ASP A 93 -20.20 -24.92 6.11
CA ASP A 93 -21.24 -23.99 5.69
C ASP A 93 -20.58 -22.79 4.99
N ILE A 94 -20.82 -22.66 3.68
CA ILE A 94 -20.27 -21.59 2.86
C ILE A 94 -21.41 -20.69 2.41
N LYS A 95 -21.30 -19.39 2.70
CA LYS A 95 -22.19 -18.35 2.16
C LYS A 95 -21.34 -17.26 1.51
N HIS A 96 -21.82 -16.71 0.42
CA HIS A 96 -21.18 -15.61 -0.27
C HIS A 96 -22.18 -14.50 -0.54
N ALA A 97 -21.96 -13.34 0.03
CA ALA A 97 -22.71 -12.13 -0.22
C ALA A 97 -21.89 -11.17 -1.09
N VAL A 98 -22.50 -10.60 -2.11
CA VAL A 98 -21.92 -9.58 -2.98
C VAL A 98 -22.87 -8.39 -3.01
N THR A 99 -22.34 -7.19 -2.80
CA THR A 99 -23.10 -5.95 -2.88
C THR A 99 -22.26 -4.81 -3.41
N VAL A 100 -22.91 -3.83 -4.05
CA VAL A 100 -22.24 -2.58 -4.43
C VAL A 100 -22.58 -1.53 -3.38
N ILE A 101 -21.57 -1.08 -2.68
CA ILE A 101 -21.68 -0.01 -1.68
C ILE A 101 -21.24 1.33 -2.27
N GLN A 102 -21.73 2.43 -1.70
CA GLN A 102 -21.40 3.79 -2.13
C GLN A 102 -20.54 4.47 -1.06
N LEU A 103 -19.32 4.84 -1.42
CA LEU A 103 -18.35 5.43 -0.51
C LEU A 103 -18.16 6.93 -0.80
N ASP A 104 -18.21 7.76 0.23
CA ASP A 104 -18.02 9.19 0.10
C ASP A 104 -16.57 9.52 -0.31
N LYS A 105 -16.44 10.21 -1.44
CA LYS A 105 -15.14 10.68 -1.94
C LYS A 105 -14.56 11.78 -1.03
N ARG A 106 -13.22 11.86 -0.97
CA ARG A 106 -12.53 12.96 -0.32
C ARG A 106 -12.68 14.22 -1.17
N ARG A 107 -13.28 15.24 -0.58
CA ARG A 107 -13.45 16.54 -1.24
C ARG A 107 -12.12 17.29 -1.28
N ILE A 108 -11.94 18.03 -2.36
CA ILE A 108 -10.84 18.98 -2.55
C ILE A 108 -11.33 20.35 -2.09
N THR A 109 -10.57 21.01 -1.22
CA THR A 109 -10.94 22.37 -0.80
C THR A 109 -10.54 23.43 -1.85
N PRO A 110 -11.15 24.63 -1.83
CA PRO A 110 -10.74 25.72 -2.71
C PRO A 110 -9.25 26.07 -2.56
N GLU A 111 -8.71 26.01 -1.36
CA GLU A 111 -7.29 26.28 -1.07
C GLU A 111 -6.39 25.20 -1.66
N GLU A 112 -6.79 23.94 -1.57
CA GLU A 112 -6.10 22.81 -2.19
C GLU A 112 -6.10 22.94 -3.72
N TYR A 113 -7.25 23.31 -4.30
CA TYR A 113 -7.38 23.57 -5.74
C TYR A 113 -6.44 24.67 -6.22
N VAL A 114 -6.44 25.82 -5.53
CA VAL A 114 -5.56 26.95 -5.89
C VAL A 114 -4.09 26.55 -5.82
N ARG A 115 -3.69 25.85 -4.77
CA ARG A 115 -2.31 25.35 -4.61
C ARG A 115 -1.89 24.44 -5.76
N GLU A 116 -2.72 23.47 -6.12
CA GLU A 116 -2.41 22.50 -7.19
C GLU A 116 -2.42 23.16 -8.58
N ARG A 117 -3.28 24.17 -8.79
CA ARG A 117 -3.30 24.99 -10.01
C ARG A 117 -1.99 25.77 -10.17
N ASP A 118 -1.56 26.43 -9.12
CA ASP A 118 -0.36 27.27 -9.14
C ASP A 118 0.92 26.41 -9.24
N GLU A 119 0.94 25.24 -8.61
CA GLU A 119 1.99 24.25 -8.80
C GLU A 119 2.02 23.75 -10.26
N LEU A 120 0.88 23.41 -10.85
CA LEU A 120 0.81 22.99 -12.26
C LEU A 120 1.33 24.07 -13.20
N ALA A 121 1.00 25.34 -12.95
CA ALA A 121 1.50 26.46 -13.74
C ALA A 121 3.03 26.55 -13.69
N THR A 122 3.60 26.38 -12.51
CA THR A 122 5.06 26.36 -12.31
C THR A 122 5.72 25.17 -13.02
N LEU A 123 5.18 23.97 -12.84
CA LEU A 123 5.71 22.75 -13.46
C LEU A 123 5.69 22.77 -15.00
N LYS A 124 4.72 23.45 -15.59
CA LYS A 124 4.64 23.64 -17.05
C LYS A 124 5.75 24.54 -17.63
N LEU A 125 6.43 25.31 -16.80
CA LEU A 125 7.59 26.11 -17.23
C LEU A 125 8.87 25.25 -17.28
N GLU A 126 8.87 24.08 -16.62
CA GLU A 126 9.99 23.14 -16.68
C GLU A 126 9.95 22.34 -18.00
N SER A 127 11.13 22.09 -18.56
CA SER A 127 11.27 21.28 -19.76
C SER A 127 11.79 19.88 -19.43
N PHE A 128 11.36 18.89 -20.20
CA PHE A 128 11.98 17.57 -20.14
C PHE A 128 13.45 17.65 -20.55
N ARG A 129 14.30 16.99 -19.82
CA ARG A 129 15.76 16.94 -20.09
C ARG A 129 16.04 15.89 -21.17
N THR A 130 16.97 16.21 -22.06
CA THR A 130 17.43 15.32 -23.14
C THR A 130 18.92 15.57 -23.39
N GLY A 131 19.68 14.51 -23.69
CA GLY A 131 21.09 14.61 -24.11
C GLY A 131 22.09 14.74 -22.98
N GLY A 132 21.68 14.59 -21.72
CA GLY A 132 22.55 14.48 -20.57
C GLY A 132 22.81 13.01 -20.18
N ASP A 133 22.99 12.77 -18.87
CA ASP A 133 23.03 11.43 -18.30
C ASP A 133 21.65 10.78 -18.42
N ALA A 134 21.56 9.67 -19.14
CA ALA A 134 20.29 9.02 -19.49
C ALA A 134 19.46 8.62 -18.25
N TYR A 135 20.12 8.20 -17.15
CA TYR A 135 19.43 7.81 -15.93
C TYR A 135 18.91 9.04 -15.17
N ALA A 136 19.74 10.06 -15.04
CA ALA A 136 19.36 11.31 -14.38
C ALA A 136 18.23 12.02 -15.14
N ASP A 137 18.30 12.05 -16.49
CA ASP A 137 17.25 12.62 -17.33
C ASP A 137 15.95 11.81 -17.20
N MET A 138 16.00 10.48 -17.20
CA MET A 138 14.84 9.61 -16.98
C MET A 138 14.17 9.88 -15.62
N ILE A 139 14.96 9.95 -14.54
CA ILE A 139 14.41 10.23 -13.19
C ILE A 139 13.75 11.61 -13.15
N HIS A 140 14.45 12.65 -13.63
CA HIS A 140 13.90 14.00 -13.65
C HIS A 140 12.58 14.07 -14.45
N ASN A 141 12.56 13.50 -15.64
CA ASN A 141 11.40 13.53 -16.53
C ASN A 141 10.22 12.74 -15.94
N SER A 142 10.49 11.59 -15.31
CA SER A 142 9.45 10.79 -14.66
C SER A 142 8.85 11.52 -13.46
N VAL A 143 9.66 12.19 -12.64
CA VAL A 143 9.19 12.99 -11.51
C VAL A 143 8.35 14.16 -12.00
N LEU A 144 8.82 14.91 -13.00
CA LEU A 144 8.10 16.05 -13.57
C LEU A 144 6.74 15.62 -14.16
N ALA A 145 6.73 14.56 -14.98
CA ALA A 145 5.52 14.02 -15.56
C ALA A 145 4.52 13.57 -14.50
N SER A 146 5.00 12.88 -13.47
CA SER A 146 4.18 12.42 -12.35
C SER A 146 3.55 13.57 -11.57
N ARG A 147 4.33 14.61 -11.24
CA ARG A 147 3.80 15.80 -10.54
C ARG A 147 2.75 16.52 -11.36
N ILE A 148 2.99 16.74 -12.67
CA ILE A 148 2.00 17.33 -13.58
C ILE A 148 0.71 16.51 -13.63
N SER A 149 0.83 15.19 -13.72
CA SER A 149 -0.32 14.27 -13.75
C SER A 149 -1.13 14.35 -12.44
N ARG A 150 -0.46 14.39 -11.28
CA ARG A 150 -1.11 14.52 -9.95
C ARG A 150 -1.89 15.81 -9.82
N CYS A 151 -1.29 16.96 -10.17
CA CYS A 151 -2.00 18.23 -10.14
C CYS A 151 -3.24 18.19 -11.05
N ARG A 152 -3.12 17.71 -12.29
CA ARG A 152 -4.26 17.60 -13.22
C ARG A 152 -5.38 16.72 -12.66
N MET A 153 -5.03 15.60 -12.04
CA MET A 153 -6.01 14.69 -11.42
C MET A 153 -6.77 15.39 -10.28
N ILE A 154 -6.09 16.15 -9.43
CA ILE A 154 -6.72 16.87 -8.32
C ILE A 154 -7.63 17.98 -8.84
N LEU A 155 -7.18 18.75 -9.83
CA LEU A 155 -8.00 19.80 -10.44
C LEU A 155 -9.26 19.21 -11.08
N ASN A 156 -9.14 18.11 -11.84
CA ASN A 156 -10.30 17.43 -12.42
C ASN A 156 -11.26 16.92 -11.35
N ARG A 157 -10.74 16.33 -10.25
CA ARG A 157 -11.58 15.88 -9.13
C ARG A 157 -12.36 17.05 -8.51
N TYR A 158 -11.76 18.22 -8.38
CA TYR A 158 -12.45 19.41 -7.86
C TYR A 158 -13.64 19.80 -8.74
N GLU A 159 -13.46 19.81 -10.07
CA GLU A 159 -14.50 20.21 -11.02
C GLU A 159 -15.72 19.26 -11.00
N ILE A 160 -15.50 17.98 -10.76
CA ILE A 160 -16.58 16.97 -10.82
C ILE A 160 -17.11 16.55 -9.44
N GLN A 161 -16.52 17.00 -8.33
CA GLN A 161 -16.83 16.45 -6.99
C GLN A 161 -18.28 16.65 -6.53
N ASP A 162 -18.98 17.69 -7.02
CA ASP A 162 -20.38 17.93 -6.68
C ASP A 162 -21.32 17.04 -7.49
N ALA A 163 -20.96 16.72 -8.72
CA ALA A 163 -21.70 15.80 -9.58
C ALA A 163 -21.45 14.32 -9.21
N GLU A 164 -20.26 14.02 -8.73
CA GLU A 164 -19.82 12.66 -8.39
C GLU A 164 -19.29 12.57 -6.96
N PRO A 165 -20.11 12.81 -5.92
CA PRO A 165 -19.65 12.86 -4.53
C PRO A 165 -19.30 11.48 -3.97
N ARG A 166 -19.72 10.40 -4.61
CA ARG A 166 -19.55 9.01 -4.16
C ARG A 166 -18.89 8.14 -5.22
N MET A 167 -18.29 7.07 -4.76
CA MET A 167 -17.71 6.03 -5.60
C MET A 167 -18.37 4.67 -5.30
N PRO A 168 -18.88 3.97 -6.31
CA PRO A 168 -19.34 2.60 -6.14
C PRO A 168 -18.16 1.66 -5.91
N MET A 169 -18.32 0.71 -4.99
CA MET A 169 -17.38 -0.37 -4.75
C MET A 169 -18.10 -1.69 -4.58
N GLU A 170 -17.70 -2.71 -5.32
CA GLU A 170 -18.18 -4.07 -5.10
C GLU A 170 -17.47 -4.65 -3.87
N LEU A 171 -18.29 -5.11 -2.91
CA LEU A 171 -17.86 -5.71 -1.66
C LEU A 171 -18.29 -7.17 -1.64
N HIS A 172 -17.33 -8.08 -1.50
CA HIS A 172 -17.57 -9.50 -1.28
C HIS A 172 -17.34 -9.85 0.19
N VAL A 173 -18.29 -10.56 0.77
CA VAL A 173 -18.14 -11.15 2.11
C VAL A 173 -18.46 -12.64 2.02
N ILE A 174 -17.51 -13.47 2.41
CA ILE A 174 -17.60 -14.93 2.32
C ILE A 174 -17.50 -15.51 3.73
N LYS A 175 -18.51 -16.29 4.11
CA LYS A 175 -18.47 -17.18 5.28
C LYS A 175 -17.88 -18.52 4.86
N MET A 176 -17.01 -19.07 5.69
CA MET A 176 -16.48 -20.41 5.54
C MET A 176 -16.41 -21.07 6.94
N GLY A 177 -17.51 -21.71 7.36
CA GLY A 177 -17.65 -22.21 8.72
C GLY A 177 -17.61 -21.08 9.76
N SER A 178 -16.69 -21.14 10.69
CA SER A 178 -16.50 -20.13 11.74
C SER A 178 -15.61 -18.93 11.34
N ILE A 179 -15.11 -18.90 10.10
CA ILE A 179 -14.27 -17.81 9.59
C ILE A 179 -14.95 -17.02 8.48
N ALA A 180 -14.52 -15.78 8.27
CA ALA A 180 -15.01 -14.96 7.18
C ALA A 180 -13.89 -14.24 6.44
N PHE A 181 -14.16 -13.91 5.17
CA PHE A 181 -13.32 -13.07 4.31
C PHE A 181 -14.15 -11.87 3.84
N ALA A 182 -13.57 -10.67 3.88
CA ALA A 182 -14.17 -9.48 3.31
C ALA A 182 -13.18 -8.77 2.39
N SER A 183 -13.58 -8.49 1.15
CA SER A 183 -12.72 -7.86 0.15
C SER A 183 -12.86 -6.33 0.16
N ASN A 184 -11.83 -5.66 -0.32
CA ASN A 184 -11.89 -4.25 -0.71
C ASN A 184 -10.81 -3.94 -1.76
N ARG A 185 -11.01 -2.86 -2.51
CA ARG A 185 -10.08 -2.48 -3.59
C ARG A 185 -8.89 -1.64 -3.13
N PHE A 186 -8.84 -1.22 -1.87
CA PHE A 186 -7.88 -0.24 -1.37
C PHE A 186 -6.62 -0.89 -0.82
N GLU A 187 -5.52 -0.12 -0.77
CA GLU A 187 -4.47 -0.31 0.20
C GLU A 187 -4.99 0.22 1.55
N LEU A 188 -5.61 -0.67 2.30
CA LEU A 188 -6.42 -0.34 3.46
C LEU A 188 -5.55 -0.09 4.70
N PHE A 189 -5.76 1.02 5.38
CA PHE A 189 -5.14 1.25 6.69
C PHE A 189 -5.67 0.25 7.72
N MET A 190 -4.76 -0.31 8.54
CA MET A 190 -5.07 -1.35 9.53
C MET A 190 -6.14 -0.94 10.53
N ASP A 191 -6.30 0.35 10.80
CA ASP A 191 -7.36 0.86 11.68
C ASP A 191 -8.75 0.40 11.24
N TYR A 192 -9.04 0.39 9.95
CA TYR A 192 -10.32 -0.09 9.40
C TYR A 192 -10.48 -1.61 9.55
N MET A 193 -9.40 -2.36 9.28
CA MET A 193 -9.37 -3.81 9.50
C MET A 193 -9.68 -4.13 10.96
N HIS A 194 -9.01 -3.47 11.91
CA HIS A 194 -9.26 -3.69 13.35
C HIS A 194 -10.68 -3.35 13.76
N ARG A 195 -11.29 -2.27 13.21
CA ARG A 195 -12.69 -1.91 13.46
C ARG A 195 -13.66 -2.98 12.96
N ILE A 196 -13.38 -3.60 11.82
CA ILE A 196 -14.19 -4.70 11.26
C ILE A 196 -14.02 -5.95 12.14
N GLN A 197 -12.79 -6.36 12.42
CA GLN A 197 -12.49 -7.56 13.18
C GLN A 197 -13.06 -7.50 14.60
N ALA A 198 -12.94 -6.35 15.28
CA ALA A 198 -13.47 -6.17 16.64
C ALA A 198 -15.00 -6.27 16.73
N ARG A 199 -15.71 -6.14 15.62
CA ARG A 199 -17.19 -6.14 15.55
C ARG A 199 -17.76 -7.35 14.79
N SER A 200 -16.87 -8.15 14.20
CA SER A 200 -17.25 -9.37 13.50
C SER A 200 -17.78 -10.42 14.47
N PRO A 201 -18.84 -11.16 14.13
CA PRO A 201 -19.29 -12.30 14.93
C PRO A 201 -18.47 -13.57 14.73
N PHE A 202 -17.58 -13.60 13.71
CA PHE A 202 -16.79 -14.77 13.36
C PHE A 202 -15.55 -14.90 14.27
N GLU A 203 -15.06 -16.13 14.49
CA GLU A 203 -13.83 -16.41 15.24
C GLU A 203 -12.62 -15.71 14.61
N GLN A 204 -12.57 -15.70 13.27
CA GLN A 204 -11.55 -15.02 12.50
C GLN A 204 -12.16 -14.36 11.27
N THR A 205 -11.79 -13.09 11.04
CA THR A 205 -12.17 -12.34 9.83
C THR A 205 -10.93 -11.86 9.11
N PHE A 206 -10.78 -12.31 7.87
CA PHE A 206 -9.70 -11.90 6.98
C PHE A 206 -10.15 -10.74 6.09
N ILE A 207 -9.37 -9.67 6.06
CA ILE A 207 -9.61 -8.55 5.17
C ILE A 207 -8.67 -8.67 3.96
N VAL A 208 -9.27 -8.87 2.79
CA VAL A 208 -8.56 -9.03 1.52
C VAL A 208 -8.55 -7.68 0.82
N GLN A 209 -7.44 -7.00 0.86
CA GLN A 209 -7.24 -5.71 0.19
C GLN A 209 -6.75 -5.89 -1.25
N LEU A 210 -6.80 -4.80 -2.04
CA LEU A 210 -6.41 -4.79 -3.46
C LEU A 210 -7.20 -5.78 -4.32
N ALA A 211 -8.42 -6.11 -3.90
CA ALA A 211 -9.34 -6.97 -4.63
C ALA A 211 -10.42 -6.09 -5.31
N ALA A 212 -10.34 -5.96 -6.62
CA ALA A 212 -11.27 -5.18 -7.42
C ALA A 212 -11.86 -6.01 -8.55
N THR A 213 -13.03 -5.62 -9.02
CA THR A 213 -13.64 -6.19 -10.22
C THR A 213 -12.75 -5.92 -11.43
N PRO A 214 -12.50 -6.90 -12.31
CA PRO A 214 -11.71 -6.71 -13.52
C PRO A 214 -12.22 -5.54 -14.38
N GLY A 215 -11.31 -4.71 -14.87
CA GLY A 215 -11.63 -3.55 -15.71
C GLY A 215 -12.03 -2.28 -14.94
N MET A 216 -12.11 -2.33 -13.61
CA MET A 216 -12.25 -1.14 -12.78
C MET A 216 -10.87 -0.58 -12.42
N ASP A 217 -10.80 0.75 -12.22
CA ASP A 217 -9.57 1.40 -11.74
C ASP A 217 -9.08 0.75 -10.46
N GLY A 218 -7.77 0.61 -10.35
CA GLY A 218 -7.09 0.06 -9.17
C GLY A 218 -7.45 0.79 -7.87
N GLY A 219 -7.08 0.17 -6.76
CA GLY A 219 -7.23 0.80 -5.46
C GLY A 219 -6.22 1.92 -5.26
N THR A 220 -6.63 2.94 -4.51
CA THR A 220 -5.75 3.92 -3.88
C THR A 220 -5.67 3.61 -2.38
N TYR A 221 -4.85 4.35 -1.64
CA TYR A 221 -4.87 4.23 -0.19
C TYR A 221 -6.23 4.67 0.39
N LEU A 222 -6.63 4.04 1.48
CA LEU A 222 -7.75 4.50 2.29
C LEU A 222 -7.21 4.89 3.66
N ALA A 223 -6.85 6.17 3.79
CA ALA A 223 -6.24 6.73 4.99
C ALA A 223 -7.28 7.12 6.04
N THR A 224 -6.86 7.08 7.31
CA THR A 224 -7.63 7.61 8.43
C THR A 224 -7.43 9.12 8.58
N GLU A 225 -8.32 9.79 9.34
CA GLU A 225 -8.15 11.22 9.68
C GLU A 225 -6.80 11.50 10.33
N ARG A 226 -6.37 10.62 11.24
CA ARG A 226 -5.06 10.73 11.90
C ARG A 226 -3.91 10.68 10.90
N ALA A 227 -3.98 9.80 9.92
CA ALA A 227 -2.95 9.68 8.89
C ALA A 227 -2.92 10.91 7.98
N ILE A 228 -4.08 11.47 7.63
CA ILE A 228 -4.19 12.72 6.87
C ILE A 228 -3.59 13.89 7.66
N ALA A 229 -3.91 14.01 8.95
CA ALA A 229 -3.34 15.03 9.81
C ALA A 229 -1.80 14.94 9.92
N ASN A 230 -1.26 13.73 9.90
CA ASN A 230 0.18 13.47 9.93
C ASN A 230 0.89 13.68 8.58
N LYS A 231 0.16 13.94 7.50
CA LYS A 231 0.69 14.26 6.16
C LYS A 231 1.67 13.19 5.63
N GLY A 232 1.43 11.90 5.91
CA GLY A 232 2.19 10.80 5.34
C GLY A 232 1.96 10.66 3.83
N TYR A 233 2.87 10.01 3.11
CA TYR A 233 2.76 9.74 1.68
C TYR A 233 1.42 9.08 1.33
N SER A 234 1.10 7.98 1.99
CA SER A 234 -0.12 7.20 1.77
C SER A 234 -1.42 7.91 2.19
N ALA A 235 -1.32 9.12 2.76
CA ALA A 235 -2.45 9.98 3.12
C ALA A 235 -2.52 11.26 2.27
N SER A 236 -1.70 11.35 1.22
CA SER A 236 -1.68 12.48 0.30
C SER A 236 -3.02 12.64 -0.44
N LEU A 237 -3.26 13.83 -0.93
CA LEU A 237 -4.52 14.17 -1.61
C LEU A 237 -4.73 13.35 -2.90
N TYR A 238 -3.66 13.10 -3.64
CA TYR A 238 -3.71 12.35 -4.89
C TYR A 238 -3.80 10.83 -4.68
N ASP A 239 -3.31 10.30 -3.56
CA ASP A 239 -3.35 8.87 -3.25
C ASP A 239 -4.64 8.45 -2.52
N ASN A 240 -5.48 9.40 -2.08
CA ASN A 240 -6.71 9.13 -1.35
C ASN A 240 -7.92 9.69 -2.07
N LEU A 241 -8.61 8.82 -2.81
CA LEU A 241 -9.85 9.17 -3.48
C LEU A 241 -11.03 9.19 -2.50
N ILE A 242 -11.04 8.29 -1.53
CA ILE A 242 -12.11 8.13 -0.55
C ILE A 242 -11.76 8.88 0.74
N SER A 243 -12.79 9.49 1.34
CA SER A 243 -12.66 10.18 2.61
C SER A 243 -12.55 9.20 3.79
N PRO A 244 -12.06 9.63 4.96
CA PRO A 244 -12.16 8.81 6.18
C PRO A 244 -13.61 8.45 6.55
N ALA A 245 -14.59 9.29 6.24
CA ALA A 245 -16.02 8.98 6.38
C ALA A 245 -16.43 7.82 5.46
N GLY A 246 -15.99 7.84 4.19
CA GLY A 246 -16.15 6.71 3.27
C GLY A 246 -15.48 5.44 3.76
N GLY A 247 -14.32 5.55 4.41
CA GLY A 247 -13.67 4.44 5.08
C GLY A 247 -14.51 3.86 6.23
N GLN A 248 -15.18 4.71 7.01
CA GLN A 248 -16.10 4.26 8.05
C GLN A 248 -17.35 3.60 7.43
N GLN A 249 -17.87 4.11 6.31
CA GLN A 249 -18.97 3.48 5.58
C GLN A 249 -18.60 2.05 5.13
N LEU A 250 -17.35 1.85 4.62
CA LEU A 250 -16.83 0.51 4.31
C LEU A 250 -16.87 -0.41 5.53
N VAL A 251 -16.44 0.08 6.70
CA VAL A 251 -16.49 -0.70 7.96
C VAL A 251 -17.93 -1.08 8.31
N GLU A 252 -18.85 -0.12 8.31
CA GLU A 252 -20.26 -0.35 8.69
C GLU A 252 -20.94 -1.37 7.77
N GLU A 253 -20.79 -1.22 6.46
CA GLU A 253 -21.38 -2.15 5.50
C GLU A 253 -20.77 -3.55 5.59
N THR A 254 -19.46 -3.64 5.76
CA THR A 254 -18.79 -4.94 5.95
C THR A 254 -19.32 -5.64 7.21
N VAL A 255 -19.38 -4.92 8.33
CA VAL A 255 -19.88 -5.49 9.60
C VAL A 255 -21.35 -5.87 9.52
N ARG A 256 -22.17 -5.07 8.83
CA ARG A 256 -23.60 -5.39 8.60
C ARG A 256 -23.73 -6.73 7.88
N ILE A 257 -23.02 -6.90 6.75
CA ILE A 257 -23.09 -8.13 5.96
C ILE A 257 -22.54 -9.33 6.75
N LEU A 258 -21.41 -9.17 7.46
CA LEU A 258 -20.85 -10.23 8.32
C LEU A 258 -21.89 -10.76 9.31
N LYS A 259 -22.71 -9.87 9.92
CA LYS A 259 -23.76 -10.25 10.86
C LYS A 259 -24.94 -10.93 10.18
N GLU A 260 -25.26 -10.55 8.95
CA GLU A 260 -26.37 -11.13 8.17
C GLU A 260 -26.09 -12.55 7.70
N ILE A 261 -24.82 -12.87 7.40
CA ILE A 261 -24.45 -14.20 6.90
C ILE A 261 -23.94 -15.15 8.00
N PHE A 262 -23.74 -14.64 9.21
CA PHE A 262 -23.31 -15.44 10.37
C PHE A 262 -24.41 -16.43 10.78
#